data_39b53d2f196561de776738bd686947e0
#
_entry.id   39b53d2f196561de776738bd686947e0
#
_cell.length_a   1.000
_cell.length_b   1.000
_cell.length_c   1.000
_cell.angle_alpha   90.00
_cell.angle_beta   90.00
_cell.angle_gamma   90.00
#
_symmetry.space_group_name_H-M   'P 1'
#
loop_
_entity.id
_entity.type
_entity.pdbx_description
1 polymer ?
#
loop_
_entity_poly.entity_id
_entity_poly.type
_entity_poly.pdbx_seq_one_letter_code
_entity_poly.pdbx_strand_id
1 'polypeptide(L)'
;MNIARYFDSAVLKPDMTPEQVEAAIKESISFDSYSVCVRGCDIDLALQLTKGTNTCVSCVLDFPYGYSGVEVKRAAAAVYASKGVKDIDMVMNYGAARGGAWDVVEE
;
A
#
# COMPACT_ATOMS: atom_id res chain seq x y z
N MET A 1 -5.98 10.83 23.85
CA MET A 1 -6.14 10.09 22.58
C MET A 1 -4.86 10.23 21.76
N ASN A 2 -4.31 9.12 21.29
CA ASN A 2 -3.13 9.17 20.41
C ASN A 2 -3.61 9.33 18.95
N ILE A 3 -3.47 10.53 18.39
CA ILE A 3 -3.92 10.83 17.04
C ILE A 3 -3.21 10.00 15.97
N ALA A 4 -1.99 9.54 16.24
CA ALA A 4 -1.24 8.69 15.32
C ALA A 4 -1.98 7.37 15.00
N ARG A 5 -2.86 6.91 15.89
CA ARG A 5 -3.67 5.70 15.66
C ARG A 5 -4.70 5.85 14.55
N TYR A 6 -4.84 7.05 13.98
CA TYR A 6 -5.73 7.32 12.86
C TYR A 6 -4.96 7.54 11.56
N PHE A 7 -3.62 7.41 11.58
CA PHE A 7 -2.78 7.71 10.42
C PHE A 7 -2.33 6.43 9.71
N ASP A 8 -2.33 6.52 8.38
CA ASP A 8 -1.69 5.56 7.50
C ASP A 8 -0.44 6.23 6.95
N SER A 9 0.70 5.90 7.51
CA SER A 9 1.98 6.53 7.17
C SER A 9 2.47 6.03 5.81
N ALA A 10 2.72 6.93 4.88
CA ALA A 10 3.11 6.58 3.51
C ALA A 10 4.63 6.44 3.35
N VAL A 11 5.08 5.31 2.83
CA VAL A 11 6.48 5.03 2.49
C VAL A 11 6.49 4.61 1.02
N LEU A 12 6.32 5.59 0.12
CA LEU A 12 5.92 5.32 -1.25
C LEU A 12 6.82 5.96 -2.32
N LYS A 13 7.83 6.72 -1.94
CA LYS A 13 8.70 7.37 -2.94
C LYS A 13 9.42 6.29 -3.76
N PRO A 14 9.37 6.39 -5.10
CA PRO A 14 9.90 5.32 -5.94
C PRO A 14 11.42 5.15 -5.89
N ASP A 15 12.14 6.17 -5.46
CA ASP A 15 13.60 6.20 -5.42
C ASP A 15 14.20 5.85 -4.05
N MET A 16 13.38 5.45 -3.09
CA MET A 16 13.89 5.09 -1.76
C MET A 16 14.74 3.83 -1.81
N THR A 17 15.90 3.89 -1.15
CA THR A 17 16.74 2.72 -0.95
C THR A 17 16.15 1.81 0.10
N PRO A 18 16.56 0.52 0.16
CA PRO A 18 16.08 -0.39 1.21
C PRO A 18 16.33 0.15 2.62
N GLU A 19 17.45 0.79 2.84
CA GLU A 19 17.80 1.38 4.14
C GLU A 19 16.87 2.53 4.50
N GLN A 20 16.53 3.36 3.52
CA GLN A 20 15.59 4.47 3.73
C GLN A 20 14.18 3.95 4.02
N VAL A 21 13.75 2.90 3.33
CA VAL A 21 12.46 2.27 3.58
C VAL A 21 12.41 1.70 4.99
N GLU A 22 13.43 0.97 5.39
CA GLU A 22 13.49 0.40 6.74
C GLU A 22 13.43 1.47 7.81
N ALA A 23 14.20 2.56 7.64
CA ALA A 23 14.20 3.67 8.58
C ALA A 23 12.82 4.33 8.68
N ALA A 24 12.15 4.54 7.53
CA ALA A 24 10.83 5.17 7.49
C ALA A 24 9.77 4.30 8.17
N ILE A 25 9.82 2.98 7.94
CA ILE A 25 8.88 2.05 8.60
C ILE A 25 9.11 2.05 10.12
N LYS A 26 10.35 1.99 10.56
CA LYS A 26 10.68 2.02 11.98
C LYS A 26 10.24 3.32 12.63
N GLU A 27 10.38 4.45 11.94
CA GLU A 27 9.88 5.73 12.43
C GLU A 27 8.35 5.70 12.60
N SER A 28 7.64 5.15 11.62
CA SER A 28 6.17 5.02 11.70
C SER A 28 5.74 4.17 12.89
N ILE A 29 6.46 3.08 13.16
CA ILE A 29 6.20 2.23 14.33
C ILE A 29 6.48 3.01 15.62
N SER A 30 7.53 3.82 15.63
CA SER A 30 7.96 4.54 16.86
C SER A 30 6.93 5.53 17.36
N PHE A 31 6.14 6.16 16.46
CA PHE A 31 5.06 7.05 16.91
C PHE A 31 3.68 6.39 16.88
N ASP A 32 3.65 5.06 16.78
CA ASP A 32 2.44 4.25 16.92
C ASP A 32 1.38 4.54 15.86
N SER A 33 1.81 4.72 14.60
CA SER A 33 0.89 4.86 13.47
C SER A 33 -0.02 3.64 13.38
N TYR A 34 -1.29 3.84 12.99
CA TYR A 34 -2.22 2.73 12.79
C TYR A 34 -1.70 1.78 11.73
N SER A 35 -1.23 2.31 10.60
CA SER A 35 -0.69 1.50 9.52
C SER A 35 0.48 2.21 8.84
N VAL A 36 1.25 1.45 8.11
CA VAL A 36 2.26 1.95 7.19
C VAL A 36 1.90 1.43 5.80
N CYS A 37 1.80 2.35 4.83
CA CYS A 37 1.45 2.01 3.46
C CYS A 37 2.74 1.96 2.63
N VAL A 38 3.02 0.81 2.04
CA VAL A 38 4.29 0.55 1.37
C VAL A 38 4.09 0.17 -0.09
N ARG A 39 5.18 0.21 -0.85
CA ARG A 39 5.22 -0.29 -2.22
C ARG A 39 5.13 -1.82 -2.19
N GLY A 40 4.66 -2.42 -3.27
CA GLY A 40 4.54 -3.88 -3.36
C GLY A 40 5.84 -4.61 -3.07
N CYS A 41 6.97 -4.06 -3.49
CA CYS A 41 8.28 -4.66 -3.28
C CYS A 41 8.75 -4.63 -1.81
N ASP A 42 8.10 -3.84 -0.97
CA ASP A 42 8.48 -3.67 0.44
C ASP A 42 7.54 -4.36 1.42
N ILE A 43 6.55 -5.10 0.93
CA ILE A 43 5.56 -5.75 1.79
C ILE A 43 6.22 -6.72 2.77
N ASP A 44 7.12 -7.57 2.28
CA ASP A 44 7.74 -8.58 3.14
C ASP A 44 8.58 -7.94 4.25
N LEU A 45 9.34 -6.91 3.92
CA LEU A 45 10.10 -6.16 4.90
C LEU A 45 9.19 -5.50 5.93
N ALA A 46 8.12 -4.85 5.46
CA ALA A 46 7.18 -4.17 6.35
C ALA A 46 6.49 -5.14 7.30
N LEU A 47 6.07 -6.30 6.82
CA LEU A 47 5.45 -7.33 7.65
C LEU A 47 6.43 -7.85 8.71
N GLN A 48 7.69 -8.01 8.34
CA GLN A 48 8.72 -8.43 9.30
C GLN A 48 8.94 -7.39 10.39
N LEU A 49 9.08 -6.12 10.01
CA LEU A 49 9.37 -5.04 10.95
C LEU A 49 8.20 -4.70 11.86
N THR A 50 6.98 -4.85 11.40
CA THR A 50 5.78 -4.53 12.18
C THR A 50 5.32 -5.67 13.08
N LYS A 51 5.91 -6.84 12.96
CA LYS A 51 5.53 -8.02 13.74
C LYS A 51 5.65 -7.73 15.24
N GLY A 52 4.57 -7.98 15.96
CA GLY A 52 4.52 -7.72 17.39
C GLY A 52 4.29 -6.26 17.77
N THR A 53 4.04 -5.40 16.80
CA THR A 53 3.72 -3.98 17.04
C THR A 53 2.23 -3.72 16.81
N ASN A 54 1.78 -2.51 17.14
CA ASN A 54 0.40 -2.08 16.88
C ASN A 54 0.20 -1.51 15.47
N THR A 55 1.25 -1.47 14.65
CA THR A 55 1.20 -0.91 13.30
C THR A 55 0.90 -2.01 12.30
N CYS A 56 -0.14 -1.83 11.50
CA CYS A 56 -0.51 -2.74 10.42
C CYS A 56 0.21 -2.36 9.13
N VAL A 57 0.22 -3.27 8.18
CA VAL A 57 0.78 -3.01 6.84
C VAL A 57 -0.36 -2.89 5.84
N SER A 58 -0.38 -1.79 5.10
CA SER A 58 -1.15 -1.63 3.87
C SER A 58 -0.19 -1.47 2.71
N CYS A 59 -0.67 -1.64 1.50
CA CYS A 59 0.16 -1.46 0.32
C CYS A 59 -0.64 -0.82 -0.80
N VAL A 60 0.09 -0.20 -1.74
CA VAL A 60 -0.55 0.34 -2.95
C VAL A 60 -0.53 -0.71 -4.05
N LEU A 61 -1.53 -0.63 -4.93
CA LEU A 61 -1.63 -1.48 -6.10
C LEU A 61 -1.87 -0.58 -7.32
N ASP A 62 -1.02 -0.74 -8.33
CA ASP A 62 -1.10 0.05 -9.58
C ASP A 62 -1.04 1.55 -9.32
N PHE A 63 -0.20 1.95 -8.40
CA PHE A 63 -0.03 3.33 -7.96
C PHE A 63 1.18 3.95 -8.66
N PRO A 64 1.11 5.22 -9.08
CA PRO A 64 -0.03 6.12 -8.89
C PRO A 64 -0.99 6.20 -10.09
N TYR A 65 -0.74 5.49 -11.17
CA TYR A 65 -1.39 5.76 -12.45
C TYR A 65 -2.68 4.97 -12.69
N GLY A 66 -2.80 3.75 -12.19
CA GLY A 66 -4.04 2.98 -12.25
C GLY A 66 -4.42 2.45 -13.64
N TYR A 67 -3.51 2.48 -14.60
CA TYR A 67 -3.84 2.12 -15.99
C TYR A 67 -3.39 0.72 -16.42
N SER A 68 -3.00 -0.11 -15.48
CA SER A 68 -2.75 -1.53 -15.79
C SER A 68 -4.05 -2.24 -16.15
N GLY A 69 -3.95 -3.29 -16.94
CA GLY A 69 -5.10 -4.11 -17.27
C GLY A 69 -5.69 -4.82 -16.06
N VAL A 70 -6.95 -5.22 -16.17
CA VAL A 70 -7.68 -5.89 -15.08
C VAL A 70 -6.97 -7.15 -14.63
N GLU A 71 -6.44 -7.95 -15.55
CA GLU A 71 -5.75 -9.19 -15.22
C GLU A 71 -4.52 -8.94 -14.34
N VAL A 72 -3.78 -7.87 -14.62
CA VAL A 72 -2.58 -7.51 -13.83
C VAL A 72 -2.99 -7.06 -12.44
N LYS A 73 -4.02 -6.22 -12.33
CA LYS A 73 -4.53 -5.76 -11.03
C LYS A 73 -5.03 -6.93 -10.20
N ARG A 74 -5.78 -7.85 -10.82
CA ARG A 74 -6.30 -9.04 -10.14
C ARG A 74 -5.18 -9.92 -9.62
N ALA A 75 -4.16 -10.18 -10.45
CA ALA A 75 -3.01 -10.99 -10.05
C ALA A 75 -2.24 -10.34 -8.91
N ALA A 76 -1.99 -9.04 -8.98
CA ALA A 76 -1.30 -8.30 -7.92
C ALA A 76 -2.09 -8.34 -6.61
N ALA A 77 -3.39 -8.12 -6.68
CA ALA A 77 -4.25 -8.17 -5.49
C ALA A 77 -4.19 -9.54 -4.82
N ALA A 78 -4.24 -10.61 -5.61
CA ALA A 78 -4.16 -11.98 -5.07
C ALA A 78 -2.82 -12.22 -4.37
N VAL A 79 -1.71 -11.79 -4.98
CA VAL A 79 -0.39 -11.93 -4.38
C VAL A 79 -0.28 -11.17 -3.07
N TYR A 80 -0.69 -9.89 -3.06
CA TYR A 80 -0.58 -9.05 -1.86
C TYR A 80 -1.48 -9.55 -0.74
N ALA A 81 -2.71 -9.95 -1.06
CA ALA A 81 -3.62 -10.51 -0.08
C ALA A 81 -3.05 -11.80 0.55
N SER A 82 -2.40 -12.64 -0.26
CA SER A 82 -1.80 -13.88 0.25
C SER A 82 -0.66 -13.64 1.23
N LYS A 83 -0.04 -12.45 1.18
CA LYS A 83 1.02 -12.08 2.12
C LYS A 83 0.49 -11.62 3.48
N GLY A 84 -0.80 -11.32 3.57
CA GLY A 84 -1.42 -10.96 4.84
C GLY A 84 -1.42 -9.46 5.16
N VAL A 85 -1.37 -8.60 4.14
CA VAL A 85 -1.52 -7.15 4.36
C VAL A 85 -2.93 -6.85 4.86
N LYS A 86 -3.07 -5.78 5.62
CA LYS A 86 -4.35 -5.36 6.20
C LYS A 86 -5.26 -4.76 5.14
N ASP A 87 -4.73 -3.89 4.30
CA ASP A 87 -5.49 -3.17 3.28
C ASP A 87 -4.67 -3.07 2.00
N ILE A 88 -5.37 -3.00 0.87
CA ILE A 88 -4.77 -2.79 -0.44
C ILE A 88 -5.43 -1.55 -1.05
N ASP A 89 -4.62 -0.52 -1.32
CA ASP A 89 -5.08 0.73 -1.90
C ASP A 89 -4.87 0.67 -3.41
N MET A 90 -5.89 0.24 -4.12
CA MET A 90 -5.82 0.08 -5.58
C MET A 90 -6.25 1.37 -6.28
N VAL A 91 -5.44 1.80 -7.25
CA VAL A 91 -5.78 2.96 -8.07
C VAL A 91 -6.67 2.50 -9.24
N MET A 92 -7.82 3.15 -9.38
CA MET A 92 -8.72 2.87 -10.50
C MET A 92 -8.17 3.43 -11.81
N ASN A 93 -8.68 2.93 -12.91
CA ASN A 93 -8.41 3.54 -14.22
C ASN A 93 -9.18 4.86 -14.33
N TYR A 94 -8.56 5.94 -13.86
CA TYR A 94 -9.25 7.23 -13.81
C TYR A 94 -9.43 7.88 -15.19
N GLY A 95 -8.65 7.47 -16.18
CA GLY A 95 -8.89 7.86 -17.56
C GLY A 95 -10.22 7.33 -18.07
N ALA A 96 -10.50 6.05 -17.80
CA ALA A 96 -11.78 5.43 -18.12
C ALA A 96 -12.93 6.10 -17.35
N ALA A 97 -12.73 6.37 -16.06
CA ALA A 97 -13.72 7.07 -15.25
C ALA A 97 -14.04 8.46 -15.81
N ARG A 98 -13.01 9.22 -16.18
CA ARG A 98 -13.16 10.55 -16.76
C ARG A 98 -13.95 10.52 -18.07
N GLY A 99 -13.79 9.45 -18.86
CA GLY A 99 -14.51 9.25 -20.12
C GLY A 99 -15.89 8.63 -19.95
N GLY A 100 -16.31 8.31 -18.72
CA GLY A 100 -17.61 7.72 -18.44
C GLY A 100 -17.70 6.22 -18.70
N ALA A 101 -16.58 5.54 -18.89
CA ALA A 101 -16.55 4.10 -19.11
C ALA A 101 -16.60 3.34 -17.76
N TRP A 102 -17.73 3.45 -17.09
CA TRP A 102 -17.90 2.93 -15.72
C TRP A 102 -17.83 1.41 -15.64
N ASP A 103 -18.19 0.70 -16.69
CA ASP A 103 -18.05 -0.74 -16.78
C ASP A 103 -16.58 -1.19 -16.68
N VAL A 104 -15.66 -0.43 -17.28
CA VAL A 104 -14.23 -0.67 -17.18
C VAL A 104 -13.75 -0.45 -15.73
N VAL A 105 -14.23 0.61 -15.09
CA VAL A 105 -13.84 0.93 -13.69
C VAL A 105 -14.32 -0.15 -12.72
N GLU A 106 -15.52 -0.67 -12.93
CA GLU A 106 -16.11 -1.68 -12.05
C GLU A 106 -15.48 -3.06 -12.20
N GLU A 107 -14.93 -3.35 -13.37
CA GLU A 107 -14.39 -4.67 -13.65
C GLU A 107 -13.24 -5.04 -12.73
#